data_ce394e3614744cea2501bd55de517839
#
_entry.id   ce394e3614744cea2501bd55de517839
#
_cell.length_a   1.000
_cell.length_b   1.000
_cell.length_c   1.000
_cell.angle_alpha   90.00
_cell.angle_beta   90.00
_cell.angle_gamma   90.00
#
_symmetry.space_group_name_H-M   'P 1'
#
loop_
_entity.id
_entity.type
_entity.pdbx_description
1 polymer ?
#
loop_
_entity_poly.entity_id
_entity_poly.type
_entity_poly.pdbx_seq_one_letter_code
_entity_poly.pdbx_strand_id
1 'polypeptide(L)'
;MDTTGIRDLLARNYEHDRWNDVADRCLTCGNCTLVCPTCFCTTVEDVSDLRGEEAERVRKWDSCFTMDFSYTGAGSIRSSAKSRYRQWMTHKLGTWIDQFGTSGCVGCGRCITWCPVAIDITEEVRAIRESDSPKAGAG
;
A
#
# COMPACT_ATOMS: atom_id res chain seq x y z
N MET A 1 8.36 3.02 -15.83
CA MET A 1 7.00 3.52 -15.46
C MET A 1 6.96 5.02 -15.71
N ASP A 2 5.93 5.50 -16.40
CA ASP A 2 5.67 6.94 -16.54
C ASP A 2 5.11 7.50 -15.23
N THR A 3 5.81 8.45 -14.63
CA THR A 3 5.43 9.08 -13.34
C THR A 3 4.79 10.46 -13.50
N THR A 4 4.61 10.92 -14.75
CA THR A 4 4.02 12.23 -15.03
C THR A 4 2.58 12.31 -14.45
N GLY A 5 2.34 13.26 -13.54
CA GLY A 5 1.04 13.47 -12.91
C GLY A 5 0.49 12.26 -12.14
N ILE A 6 1.34 11.32 -11.72
CA ILE A 6 0.93 10.04 -11.10
C ILE A 6 0.14 10.24 -9.80
N ARG A 7 0.48 11.27 -9.02
CA ARG A 7 -0.24 11.63 -7.79
C ARG A 7 -1.70 11.91 -8.08
N ASP A 8 -1.97 12.80 -9.03
CA ASP A 8 -3.31 13.22 -9.38
C ASP A 8 -4.06 12.13 -10.14
N LEU A 9 -3.34 11.34 -10.96
CA LEU A 9 -3.90 10.15 -11.60
C LEU A 9 -4.50 9.19 -10.57
N LEU A 10 -3.72 8.81 -9.56
CA LEU A 10 -4.17 7.87 -8.54
C LEU A 10 -5.26 8.46 -7.63
N ALA A 11 -5.20 9.77 -7.33
CA ALA A 11 -6.20 10.43 -6.51
C ALA A 11 -7.59 10.42 -7.17
N ARG A 12 -7.68 10.77 -8.47
CA ARG A 12 -8.99 10.79 -9.17
C ARG A 12 -9.49 9.39 -9.55
N ASN A 13 -8.61 8.38 -9.56
CA ASN A 13 -8.93 6.99 -9.88
C ASN A 13 -9.01 6.09 -8.64
N TYR A 14 -9.35 6.64 -7.48
CA TYR A 14 -9.39 5.90 -6.22
C TYR A 14 -10.40 4.75 -6.24
N GLU A 15 -11.49 4.85 -7.02
CA GLU A 15 -12.51 3.81 -7.19
C GLU A 15 -12.47 3.14 -8.59
N HIS A 16 -11.30 3.12 -9.23
CA HIS A 16 -11.12 2.50 -10.53
C HIS A 16 -11.29 0.98 -10.47
N ASP A 17 -11.89 0.38 -11.53
CA ASP A 17 -12.16 -1.06 -11.57
C ASP A 17 -10.89 -1.91 -11.55
N ARG A 18 -9.76 -1.39 -12.01
CA ARG A 18 -8.46 -2.08 -11.97
C ARG A 18 -8.09 -2.56 -10.57
N TRP A 19 -8.55 -1.90 -9.53
CA TRP A 19 -8.32 -2.34 -8.15
C TRP A 19 -8.98 -3.68 -7.84
N ASN A 20 -10.11 -4.02 -8.49
CA ASN A 20 -10.77 -5.32 -8.36
C ASN A 20 -9.92 -6.40 -9.03
N ASP A 21 -9.46 -6.17 -10.28
CA ASP A 21 -8.62 -7.12 -11.03
C ASP A 21 -7.35 -7.49 -10.27
N VAL A 22 -6.71 -6.51 -9.64
CA VAL A 22 -5.53 -6.75 -8.81
C VAL A 22 -5.89 -7.52 -7.55
N ALA A 23 -7.00 -7.16 -6.89
CA ALA A 23 -7.44 -7.81 -5.67
C ALA A 23 -7.74 -9.30 -5.86
N ASP A 24 -8.31 -9.66 -7.00
CA ASP A 24 -8.64 -11.05 -7.36
C ASP A 24 -7.39 -11.94 -7.51
N ARG A 25 -6.24 -11.33 -7.84
CA ARG A 25 -4.94 -12.03 -7.96
C ARG A 25 -4.11 -11.95 -6.68
N CYS A 26 -4.27 -10.90 -5.88
CA CYS A 26 -3.40 -10.58 -4.76
C CYS A 26 -3.62 -11.51 -3.56
N LEU A 27 -2.57 -12.22 -3.14
CA LEU A 27 -2.58 -13.09 -1.97
C LEU A 27 -2.47 -12.33 -0.63
N THR A 28 -2.38 -11.01 -0.63
CA THR A 28 -2.16 -10.16 0.54
C THR A 28 -0.96 -10.58 1.42
N CYS A 29 0.01 -11.25 0.85
CA CYS A 29 1.16 -11.82 1.57
C CYS A 29 2.17 -10.77 2.11
N GLY A 30 2.10 -9.52 1.66
CA GLY A 30 2.97 -8.43 2.12
C GLY A 30 4.39 -8.44 1.55
N ASN A 31 4.79 -9.41 0.72
CA ASN A 31 6.15 -9.47 0.15
C ASN A 31 6.56 -8.14 -0.51
N CYS A 32 5.65 -7.50 -1.25
CA CYS A 32 5.92 -6.24 -1.92
C CYS A 32 6.33 -5.09 -0.96
N THR A 33 5.90 -5.14 0.29
CA THR A 33 6.31 -4.17 1.31
C THR A 33 7.57 -4.61 2.05
N LEU A 34 7.70 -5.91 2.38
CA LEU A 34 8.80 -6.45 3.16
C LEU A 34 10.14 -6.40 2.42
N VAL A 35 10.12 -6.56 1.08
CA VAL A 35 11.36 -6.46 0.26
C VAL A 35 11.66 -5.05 -0.24
N CYS A 36 10.76 -4.11 0.01
CA CYS A 36 10.90 -2.75 -0.50
C CYS A 36 11.86 -1.92 0.35
N PRO A 37 12.89 -1.27 -0.25
CA PRO A 37 13.87 -0.50 0.50
C PRO A 37 13.30 0.80 1.09
N THR A 38 12.13 1.23 0.66
CA THR A 38 11.51 2.48 1.12
C THR A 38 10.29 2.26 2.01
N CYS A 39 9.72 1.05 2.09
CA CYS A 39 8.62 0.77 3.01
C CYS A 39 9.13 0.76 4.46
N PHE A 40 8.41 1.43 5.35
CA PHE A 40 8.78 1.59 6.76
C PHE A 40 7.63 1.33 7.73
N CYS A 41 6.64 0.53 7.29
CA CYS A 41 5.52 0.15 8.16
C CYS A 41 6.05 -0.58 9.40
N THR A 42 5.66 -0.12 10.57
CA THR A 42 6.02 -0.73 11.85
C THR A 42 4.78 -0.79 12.74
N THR A 43 4.74 -1.77 13.63
CA THR A 43 3.80 -1.85 14.74
C THR A 43 4.53 -1.74 16.06
N VAL A 44 3.80 -1.43 17.12
CA VAL A 44 4.32 -1.34 18.49
C VAL A 44 3.54 -2.32 19.35
N GLU A 45 4.25 -3.17 20.08
CA GLU A 45 3.68 -4.12 21.01
C GLU A 45 4.17 -3.78 22.43
N ASP A 46 3.26 -3.79 23.38
CA ASP A 46 3.60 -3.71 24.80
C ASP A 46 3.69 -5.13 25.34
N VAL A 47 4.87 -5.51 25.79
CA VAL A 47 5.17 -6.83 26.38
C VAL A 47 5.41 -6.63 27.86
N SER A 48 4.60 -7.26 28.69
CA SER A 48 4.78 -7.24 30.16
C SER A 48 5.16 -8.62 30.67
N ASP A 49 5.90 -8.66 31.77
CA ASP A 49 6.14 -9.88 32.50
C ASP A 49 4.86 -10.40 33.19
N LEU A 50 4.88 -11.63 33.65
CA LEU A 50 3.72 -12.26 34.29
C LEU A 50 3.36 -11.60 35.65
N ARG A 51 4.28 -10.86 36.25
CA ARG A 51 4.07 -10.17 37.53
C ARG A 51 3.55 -8.75 37.34
N GLY A 52 3.67 -8.20 36.13
CA GLY A 52 3.32 -6.83 35.82
C GLY A 52 4.29 -5.79 36.41
N GLU A 53 5.50 -6.21 36.79
CA GLU A 53 6.53 -5.34 37.38
C GLU A 53 7.39 -4.68 36.29
N GLU A 54 7.53 -5.34 35.13
CA GLU A 54 8.28 -4.82 34.00
C GLU A 54 7.42 -4.81 32.74
N ALA A 55 7.56 -3.75 31.93
CA ALA A 55 6.91 -3.63 30.65
C ALA A 55 7.90 -3.06 29.63
N GLU A 56 7.98 -3.69 28.47
CA GLU A 56 8.77 -3.23 27.34
C GLU A 56 7.84 -2.81 26.20
N ARG A 57 8.18 -1.70 25.55
CA ARG A 57 7.53 -1.29 24.31
C ARG A 57 8.43 -1.63 23.12
N VAL A 58 8.05 -2.65 22.37
CA VAL A 58 8.84 -3.20 21.27
C VAL A 58 8.26 -2.74 19.93
N ARG A 59 9.09 -2.09 19.12
CA ARG A 59 8.72 -1.76 17.74
C ARG A 59 9.21 -2.85 16.80
N LYS A 60 8.28 -3.42 16.02
CA LYS A 60 8.54 -4.48 15.03
C LYS A 60 8.23 -4.00 13.62
N TRP A 61 8.90 -4.58 12.63
CA TRP A 61 8.49 -4.42 11.25
C TRP A 61 7.09 -5.00 11.02
N ASP A 62 6.32 -4.29 10.22
CA ASP A 62 4.96 -4.68 9.84
C ASP A 62 4.70 -4.37 8.36
N SER A 63 3.52 -4.64 7.89
CA SER A 63 3.09 -4.41 6.52
C SER A 63 1.69 -3.80 6.49
N CYS A 64 1.47 -2.83 5.60
CA CYS A 64 0.11 -2.32 5.36
C CYS A 64 -0.83 -3.39 4.76
N PHE A 65 -0.32 -4.59 4.44
CA PHE A 65 -1.11 -5.76 4.06
C PHE A 65 -1.53 -6.63 5.25
N THR A 66 -0.92 -6.46 6.41
CA THR A 66 -1.29 -7.19 7.63
C THR A 66 -2.68 -6.75 8.10
N MET A 67 -3.51 -7.70 8.54
CA MET A 67 -4.89 -7.42 8.97
C MET A 67 -4.96 -6.49 10.19
N ASP A 68 -3.99 -6.62 11.09
CA ASP A 68 -3.92 -5.83 12.31
C ASP A 68 -3.26 -4.46 12.10
N PHE A 69 -2.63 -4.24 10.94
CA PHE A 69 -2.07 -2.93 10.62
C PHE A 69 -3.18 -1.88 10.51
N SER A 70 -3.06 -0.79 11.25
CA SER A 70 -4.09 0.25 11.39
C SER A 70 -5.40 -0.26 12.01
N TYR A 71 -5.34 -1.27 12.87
CA TYR A 71 -6.48 -1.71 13.66
C TYR A 71 -6.85 -0.63 14.67
N THR A 72 -8.15 -0.40 14.81
CA THR A 72 -8.70 0.58 15.77
C THR A 72 -9.69 -0.08 16.70
N GLY A 73 -10.14 0.62 17.74
CA GLY A 73 -11.22 0.14 18.60
C GLY A 73 -12.54 -0.18 17.86
N ALA A 74 -12.72 0.35 16.65
CA ALA A 74 -13.84 0.03 15.76
C ALA A 74 -13.57 -1.13 14.80
N GLY A 75 -12.38 -1.76 14.86
CA GLY A 75 -11.98 -2.86 14.00
C GLY A 75 -10.97 -2.47 12.91
N SER A 76 -10.76 -3.36 11.95
CA SER A 76 -9.86 -3.13 10.81
C SER A 76 -10.47 -2.16 9.80
N ILE A 77 -9.75 -1.08 9.53
CA ILE A 77 -10.17 -0.05 8.54
C ILE A 77 -10.06 -0.60 7.10
N ARG A 78 -9.13 -1.53 6.85
CA ARG A 78 -8.87 -2.10 5.53
C ARG A 78 -9.02 -3.61 5.56
N SER A 79 -10.23 -4.10 5.41
CA SER A 79 -10.55 -5.53 5.52
C SER A 79 -10.34 -6.33 4.23
N SER A 80 -10.29 -5.68 3.05
CA SER A 80 -10.20 -6.37 1.76
C SER A 80 -8.81 -6.27 1.11
N ALA A 81 -8.45 -7.24 0.26
CA ALA A 81 -7.25 -7.20 -0.58
C ALA A 81 -7.21 -5.92 -1.43
N LYS A 82 -8.35 -5.52 -2.02
CA LYS A 82 -8.52 -4.27 -2.77
C LYS A 82 -8.07 -3.06 -1.96
N SER A 83 -8.60 -2.91 -0.75
CA SER A 83 -8.31 -1.75 0.09
C SER A 83 -6.84 -1.69 0.53
N ARG A 84 -6.21 -2.85 0.75
CA ARG A 84 -4.80 -2.94 1.15
C ARG A 84 -3.86 -2.66 -0.01
N TYR A 85 -4.09 -3.28 -1.18
CA TYR A 85 -3.28 -3.02 -2.36
C TYR A 85 -3.39 -1.56 -2.81
N ARG A 86 -4.61 -1.02 -2.87
CA ARG A 86 -4.86 0.39 -3.19
C ARG A 86 -4.12 1.32 -2.23
N GLN A 87 -4.21 1.07 -0.92
CA GLN A 87 -3.47 1.85 0.08
C GLN A 87 -1.96 1.82 -0.17
N TRP A 88 -1.40 0.64 -0.42
CA TRP A 88 0.03 0.50 -0.67
C TRP A 88 0.46 1.31 -1.90
N MET A 89 -0.24 1.14 -3.01
CA MET A 89 0.14 1.77 -4.27
C MET A 89 -0.09 3.29 -4.25
N THR A 90 -1.23 3.75 -3.73
CA THR A 90 -1.55 5.18 -3.64
C THR A 90 -0.63 5.90 -2.65
N HIS A 91 -0.26 5.26 -1.54
CA HIS A 91 0.73 5.82 -0.63
C HIS A 91 2.09 5.93 -1.32
N LYS A 92 2.58 4.85 -1.93
CA LYS A 92 3.91 4.78 -2.52
C LYS A 92 4.12 5.75 -3.70
N LEU A 93 3.14 5.87 -4.58
CA LEU A 93 3.24 6.62 -5.83
C LEU A 93 2.52 7.98 -5.80
N GLY A 94 1.67 8.20 -4.84
CA GLY A 94 0.85 9.40 -4.71
C GLY A 94 1.19 10.20 -3.45
N THR A 95 0.58 9.85 -2.32
CA THR A 95 0.68 10.65 -1.09
C THR A 95 2.07 10.68 -0.44
N TRP A 96 2.99 9.81 -0.83
CA TRP A 96 4.39 9.91 -0.46
C TRP A 96 5.03 11.22 -0.92
N ILE A 97 4.63 11.69 -2.10
CA ILE A 97 5.09 12.99 -2.63
C ILE A 97 4.64 14.13 -1.71
N ASP A 98 3.41 14.06 -1.19
CA ASP A 98 2.90 15.06 -0.25
C ASP A 98 3.64 15.03 1.10
N GLN A 99 4.05 13.84 1.55
CA GLN A 99 4.76 13.67 2.83
C GLN A 99 6.24 14.06 2.76
N PHE A 100 6.92 13.71 1.66
CA PHE A 100 8.38 13.73 1.60
C PHE A 100 8.95 14.51 0.41
N GLY A 101 8.12 15.08 -0.46
CA GLY A 101 8.54 15.83 -1.63
C GLY A 101 9.16 14.97 -2.75
N THR A 102 9.09 13.65 -2.65
CA THR A 102 9.66 12.71 -3.62
C THR A 102 8.79 11.47 -3.77
N SER A 103 9.06 10.65 -4.80
CA SER A 103 8.38 9.36 -4.96
C SER A 103 8.83 8.34 -3.91
N GLY A 104 7.90 7.56 -3.38
CA GLY A 104 8.21 6.41 -2.54
C GLY A 104 8.75 5.19 -3.31
N CYS A 105 8.71 5.24 -4.64
CA CYS A 105 9.24 4.18 -5.51
C CYS A 105 10.58 4.61 -6.11
N VAL A 106 11.61 3.81 -5.85
CA VAL A 106 12.97 4.01 -6.41
C VAL A 106 13.25 3.11 -7.62
N GLY A 107 12.25 2.41 -8.14
CA GLY A 107 12.38 1.61 -9.36
C GLY A 107 13.21 0.32 -9.21
N CYS A 108 13.42 -0.20 -8.00
CA CYS A 108 14.31 -1.34 -7.76
C CYS A 108 13.78 -2.70 -8.28
N GLY A 109 12.50 -2.82 -8.62
CA GLY A 109 11.87 -4.03 -9.15
C GLY A 109 11.63 -5.17 -8.15
N ARG A 110 12.06 -5.05 -6.90
CA ARG A 110 11.95 -6.15 -5.91
C ARG A 110 10.51 -6.59 -5.66
N CYS A 111 9.56 -5.65 -5.59
CA CYS A 111 8.15 -5.97 -5.38
C CYS A 111 7.54 -6.80 -6.51
N ILE A 112 8.05 -6.65 -7.75
CA ILE A 112 7.65 -7.43 -8.91
C ILE A 112 8.27 -8.83 -8.84
N THR A 113 9.58 -8.89 -8.63
CA THR A 113 10.36 -10.14 -8.59
C THR A 113 9.88 -11.09 -7.49
N TRP A 114 9.53 -10.54 -6.32
CA TRP A 114 9.11 -11.33 -5.16
C TRP A 114 7.59 -11.53 -5.05
N CYS A 115 6.83 -11.04 -6.01
CA CYS A 115 5.39 -11.29 -6.01
C CYS A 115 5.09 -12.72 -6.49
N PRO A 116 4.47 -13.58 -5.65
CA PRO A 116 4.22 -14.97 -6.01
C PRO A 116 3.20 -15.15 -7.14
N VAL A 117 2.44 -14.09 -7.43
CA VAL A 117 1.41 -14.05 -8.49
C VAL A 117 1.75 -13.03 -9.58
N ALA A 118 3.00 -12.61 -9.65
CA ALA A 118 3.56 -11.75 -10.70
C ALA A 118 2.79 -10.43 -10.93
N ILE A 119 2.32 -9.77 -9.86
CA ILE A 119 1.72 -8.44 -9.99
C ILE A 119 2.84 -7.43 -10.22
N ASP A 120 2.74 -6.65 -11.30
CA ASP A 120 3.67 -5.59 -11.66
C ASP A 120 3.04 -4.22 -11.45
N ILE A 121 3.56 -3.48 -10.47
CA ILE A 121 3.07 -2.13 -10.13
C ILE A 121 3.13 -1.17 -11.33
N THR A 122 4.04 -1.38 -12.28
CA THR A 122 4.17 -0.53 -13.47
C THR A 122 3.06 -0.79 -14.49
N GLU A 123 2.64 -2.04 -14.61
CA GLU A 123 1.48 -2.43 -15.43
C GLU A 123 0.18 -1.92 -14.83
N GLU A 124 0.04 -1.98 -13.50
CA GLU A 124 -1.16 -1.49 -12.83
C GLU A 124 -1.33 0.03 -13.02
N VAL A 125 -0.25 0.80 -12.91
CA VAL A 125 -0.28 2.25 -13.22
C VAL A 125 -0.64 2.49 -14.68
N ARG A 126 -0.04 1.74 -15.61
CA ARG A 126 -0.33 1.88 -17.04
C ARG A 126 -1.79 1.61 -17.34
N ALA A 127 -2.35 0.51 -16.82
CA ALA A 127 -3.73 0.14 -17.04
C ALA A 127 -4.71 1.20 -16.53
N ILE A 128 -4.44 1.79 -15.35
CA ILE A 128 -5.24 2.90 -14.82
C ILE A 128 -5.12 4.12 -15.73
N ARG A 129 -3.92 4.45 -16.21
CA ARG A 129 -3.69 5.61 -17.07
C ARG A 129 -4.37 5.49 -18.43
N GLU A 130 -4.32 4.32 -19.05
CA GLU A 130 -4.92 4.04 -20.37
C GLU A 130 -6.44 4.11 -20.33
N SER A 131 -7.05 3.76 -19.20
CA SER A 131 -8.50 3.79 -18.99
C SER A 131 -8.98 4.99 -18.18
N ASP A 132 -8.09 5.93 -17.87
CA ASP A 132 -8.41 7.18 -17.18
C ASP A 132 -9.27 8.08 -18.09
N SER A 133 -10.57 7.89 -17.98
CA SER A 133 -11.50 8.83 -18.61
C SER A 133 -11.69 10.03 -17.69
N PRO A 134 -11.43 11.27 -18.14
CA PRO A 134 -11.77 12.43 -17.33
C PRO A 134 -13.27 12.37 -17.03
N LYS A 135 -13.64 12.13 -15.78
CA LYS A 135 -15.04 12.24 -15.36
C LYS A 135 -15.45 13.67 -15.70
N ALA A 136 -16.38 13.80 -16.66
CA ALA A 136 -17.00 15.04 -16.98
C ALA A 136 -17.44 15.70 -15.67
N GLY A 137 -16.98 16.93 -15.43
CA GLY A 137 -17.05 17.59 -14.14
C GLY A 137 -18.42 17.49 -13.51
N ALA A 138 -18.43 17.11 -12.26
CA ALA A 138 -19.54 17.41 -11.38
C ALA A 138 -19.52 18.93 -11.16
N GLY A 139 -20.42 19.62 -11.88
CA GLY A 139 -20.73 21.02 -11.67
C GLY A 139 -21.50 21.22 -10.36
#